data_bc08a6b6b29e8e79f02b41c25a4117dd
#
_entry.id   bc08a6b6b29e8e79f02b41c25a4117dd
#
_cell.length_a   1.000
_cell.length_b   1.000
_cell.length_c   1.000
_cell.angle_alpha   90.00
_cell.angle_beta   90.00
_cell.angle_gamma   90.00
#
_symmetry.space_group_name_H-M   'P 1'
#
loop_
_entity.id
_entity.type
_entity.pdbx_description
1 polymer ?
#
loop_
_entity_poly.entity_id
_entity_poly.type
_entity_poly.pdbx_seq_one_letter_code
_entity_poly.pdbx_strand_id
1 'polypeptide(L)'
;RQIPPPDPWLAGFPINYHYGGYLLHALPAQLTGIKPEYAYNLAIPTAVALAAAIAFVIGRALFGRCRMGVITPVCIFLIGNLAGLTVMFSYMAFPHSLFEWRNGFLWKTSRVIFDNGGETINEYPFFTMVWGDLHPHFSNMPFLLLFIALCLALLFTLLSYSPRRTLPYAWPLIAALMISGAFILPTNVFDFPIA
;
A
#
# COMPACT_ATOMS: atom_id res chain seq x y z
N ARG A 1 -9.02 12.38 23.80
CA ARG A 1 -8.83 11.70 22.49
C ARG A 1 -10.01 10.76 22.30
N GLN A 2 -10.70 10.88 21.17
CA GLN A 2 -11.91 10.14 20.87
C GLN A 2 -11.65 9.20 19.71
N ILE A 3 -12.23 7.98 19.75
CA ILE A 3 -12.21 7.02 18.64
C ILE A 3 -13.67 6.63 18.35
N PRO A 4 -14.16 6.81 17.11
CA PRO A 4 -13.50 7.46 15.97
C PRO A 4 -13.19 8.94 16.25
N PRO A 5 -12.14 9.51 15.62
CA PRO A 5 -11.83 10.92 15.78
C PRO A 5 -12.93 11.80 15.19
N PRO A 6 -13.05 13.09 15.64
CA PRO A 6 -14.00 14.02 15.06
C PRO A 6 -13.66 14.30 13.60
N ASP A 7 -14.68 14.47 12.78
CA ASP A 7 -14.54 14.82 11.38
C ASP A 7 -14.05 16.28 11.26
N PRO A 8 -12.92 16.54 10.56
CA PRO A 8 -12.41 17.89 10.39
C PRO A 8 -13.26 18.74 9.43
N TRP A 9 -14.09 18.12 8.58
CA TRP A 9 -14.94 18.78 7.60
C TRP A 9 -16.39 18.93 8.06
N LEU A 10 -16.85 18.03 8.95
CA LEU A 10 -18.22 18.02 9.46
C LEU A 10 -18.20 18.11 10.99
N ALA A 11 -18.15 19.33 11.51
CA ALA A 11 -18.07 19.60 12.95
C ALA A 11 -19.23 18.94 13.73
N GLY A 12 -18.89 18.27 14.83
CA GLY A 12 -19.85 17.61 15.71
C GLY A 12 -20.15 16.14 15.36
N PHE A 13 -19.60 15.63 14.26
CA PHE A 13 -19.75 14.23 13.86
C PHE A 13 -18.41 13.48 13.92
N PRO A 14 -18.42 12.15 14.15
CA PRO A 14 -17.23 11.34 13.99
C PRO A 14 -16.88 11.19 12.51
N ILE A 15 -15.60 11.02 12.21
CA ILE A 15 -15.14 10.79 10.83
C ILE A 15 -15.74 9.49 10.27
N ASN A 16 -16.33 9.59 9.08
CA ASN A 16 -16.83 8.45 8.32
C ASN A 16 -15.89 8.15 7.14
N TYR A 17 -14.66 7.77 7.45
CA TYR A 17 -13.63 7.44 6.49
C TYR A 17 -12.65 6.42 7.07
N HIS A 18 -11.79 5.83 6.25
CA HIS A 18 -10.77 4.87 6.66
C HIS A 18 -9.64 5.59 7.43
N TYR A 19 -9.74 5.68 8.74
CA TYR A 19 -8.75 6.36 9.57
C TYR A 19 -7.72 5.45 10.23
N GLY A 20 -7.86 4.13 10.09
CA GLY A 20 -6.96 3.16 10.74
C GLY A 20 -5.50 3.33 10.34
N GLY A 21 -5.22 3.56 9.05
CA GLY A 21 -3.87 3.85 8.57
C GLY A 21 -3.26 5.10 9.19
N TYR A 22 -4.03 6.20 9.26
CA TYR A 22 -3.59 7.43 9.91
C TYR A 22 -3.32 7.24 11.40
N LEU A 23 -4.16 6.46 12.07
CA LEU A 23 -3.98 6.13 13.49
C LEU A 23 -2.67 5.37 13.71
N LEU A 24 -2.37 4.36 12.88
CA LEU A 24 -1.13 3.60 12.95
C LEU A 24 0.11 4.46 12.74
N HIS A 25 0.08 5.36 11.76
CA HIS A 25 1.18 6.29 11.51
C HIS A 25 1.30 7.39 12.59
N ALA A 26 0.21 7.70 13.29
CA ALA A 26 0.24 8.64 14.41
C ALA A 26 0.87 8.06 15.69
N LEU A 27 0.87 6.73 15.88
CA LEU A 27 1.45 6.11 17.07
C LEU A 27 2.95 6.41 17.26
N PRO A 28 3.84 6.19 16.25
CA PRO A 28 5.24 6.56 16.36
C PRO A 28 5.44 8.05 16.65
N ALA A 29 4.63 8.92 16.03
CA ALA A 29 4.69 10.35 16.27
C ALA A 29 4.37 10.71 17.73
N GLN A 30 3.37 10.07 18.31
CA GLN A 30 3.01 10.28 19.70
C GLN A 30 4.08 9.77 20.67
N LEU A 31 4.70 8.63 20.37
CA LEU A 31 5.76 8.05 21.18
C LEU A 31 7.06 8.85 21.16
N THR A 32 7.37 9.47 20.03
CA THR A 32 8.62 10.24 19.82
C THR A 32 8.46 11.73 20.06
N GLY A 33 7.23 12.24 20.18
CA GLY A 33 6.96 13.67 20.31
C GLY A 33 7.20 14.47 19.02
N ILE A 34 7.35 13.80 17.87
CA ILE A 34 7.50 14.47 16.58
C ILE A 34 6.20 15.20 16.22
N LYS A 35 6.32 16.41 15.65
CA LYS A 35 5.16 17.19 15.19
C LYS A 35 4.41 16.46 14.07
N PRO A 36 3.06 16.56 14.02
CA PRO A 36 2.24 15.86 13.03
C PRO A 36 2.65 16.10 11.59
N GLU A 37 3.12 17.29 11.24
CA GLU A 37 3.53 17.66 9.89
C GLU A 37 4.73 16.84 9.41
N TYR A 38 5.71 16.63 10.30
CA TYR A 38 6.87 15.78 10.01
C TYR A 38 6.49 14.30 10.01
N ALA A 39 5.62 13.90 10.96
CA ALA A 39 5.17 12.53 11.04
C ALA A 39 4.42 12.08 9.77
N TYR A 40 3.56 12.95 9.21
CA TYR A 40 2.86 12.67 7.96
C TYR A 40 3.84 12.47 6.79
N ASN A 41 4.81 13.39 6.65
CA ASN A 41 5.82 13.28 5.59
C ASN A 41 6.73 12.05 5.75
N LEU A 42 7.00 11.62 6.97
CA LEU A 42 7.79 10.40 7.24
C LEU A 42 6.98 9.12 7.08
N ALA A 43 5.66 9.17 7.21
CA ALA A 43 4.79 8.00 7.05
C ALA A 43 4.84 7.43 5.64
N ILE A 44 4.89 8.29 4.61
CA ILE A 44 4.94 7.87 3.20
C ILE A 44 6.18 7.04 2.89
N PRO A 45 7.42 7.53 3.09
CA PRO A 45 8.61 6.72 2.82
C PRO A 45 8.70 5.49 3.73
N THR A 46 8.15 5.54 4.94
CA THR A 46 8.09 4.38 5.84
C THR A 46 7.18 3.29 5.26
N ALA A 47 5.99 3.64 4.78
CA ALA A 47 5.09 2.69 4.13
C ALA A 47 5.73 2.08 2.88
N VAL A 48 6.39 2.90 2.03
CA VAL A 48 7.13 2.42 0.86
C VAL A 48 8.23 1.45 1.25
N ALA A 49 9.06 1.81 2.24
CA ALA A 49 10.19 0.98 2.65
C ALA A 49 9.74 -0.38 3.20
N LEU A 50 8.71 -0.39 4.05
CA LEU A 50 8.14 -1.63 4.60
C LEU A 50 7.54 -2.50 3.48
N ALA A 51 6.71 -1.93 2.63
CA ALA A 51 6.09 -2.65 1.54
C ALA A 51 7.14 -3.17 0.53
N ALA A 52 8.16 -2.39 0.20
CA ALA A 52 9.24 -2.81 -0.68
C ALA A 52 10.08 -3.95 -0.09
N ALA A 53 10.37 -3.91 1.21
CA ALA A 53 11.08 -4.97 1.91
C ALA A 53 10.29 -6.29 1.88
N ILE A 54 8.98 -6.23 2.13
CA ILE A 54 8.12 -7.41 2.08
C ILE A 54 7.98 -7.93 0.65
N ALA A 55 7.79 -7.04 -0.34
CA ALA A 55 7.75 -7.41 -1.75
C ALA A 55 9.06 -8.08 -2.22
N PHE A 56 10.21 -7.60 -1.73
CA PHE A 56 11.50 -8.25 -1.97
C PHE A 56 11.51 -9.69 -1.45
N VAL A 57 11.04 -9.91 -0.22
CA VAL A 57 10.98 -11.25 0.38
C VAL A 57 10.06 -12.16 -0.43
N ILE A 58 8.88 -11.67 -0.83
CA ILE A 58 7.94 -12.43 -1.69
C ILE A 58 8.61 -12.83 -3.00
N GLY A 59 9.19 -11.88 -3.72
CA GLY A 59 9.83 -12.15 -5.01
C GLY A 59 10.99 -13.13 -4.89
N ARG A 60 11.81 -13.00 -3.85
CA ARG A 60 12.90 -13.95 -3.59
C ARG A 60 12.39 -15.35 -3.23
N ALA A 61 11.33 -15.44 -2.41
CA ALA A 61 10.74 -16.71 -1.98
C ALA A 61 10.13 -17.47 -3.16
N LEU A 62 9.40 -16.79 -4.03
CA LEU A 62 8.74 -17.41 -5.18
C LEU A 62 9.72 -17.89 -6.26
N PHE A 63 10.77 -17.14 -6.52
CA PHE A 63 11.67 -17.40 -7.65
C PHE A 63 13.07 -17.89 -7.24
N GLY A 64 13.40 -17.94 -5.96
CA GLY A 64 14.69 -18.41 -5.44
C GLY A 64 15.90 -17.52 -5.80
N ARG A 65 15.70 -16.33 -6.36
CA ARG A 65 16.77 -15.45 -6.89
C ARG A 65 16.67 -14.04 -6.31
N CYS A 66 17.78 -13.48 -5.83
CA CYS A 66 17.83 -12.11 -5.31
C CYS A 66 17.41 -11.06 -6.36
N ARG A 67 17.68 -11.28 -7.65
CA ARG A 67 17.24 -10.39 -8.72
C ARG A 67 15.73 -10.23 -8.75
N MET A 68 14.99 -11.31 -8.57
CA MET A 68 13.52 -11.28 -8.52
C MET A 68 13.02 -10.57 -7.28
N GLY A 69 13.73 -10.69 -6.15
CA GLY A 69 13.46 -9.88 -4.97
C GLY A 69 13.54 -8.38 -5.26
N VAL A 70 14.52 -7.93 -6.08
CA VAL A 70 14.62 -6.51 -6.47
C VAL A 70 13.56 -6.11 -7.51
N ILE A 71 13.30 -6.96 -8.50
CA ILE A 71 12.32 -6.68 -9.57
C ILE A 71 10.90 -6.54 -9.00
N THR A 72 10.52 -7.36 -8.02
CA THR A 72 9.16 -7.37 -7.48
C THR A 72 8.71 -6.02 -6.93
N PRO A 73 9.43 -5.34 -6.01
CA PRO A 73 9.03 -4.01 -5.55
C PRO A 73 9.07 -2.97 -6.67
N VAL A 74 10.01 -3.06 -7.62
CA VAL A 74 10.04 -2.17 -8.80
C VAL A 74 8.74 -2.32 -9.59
N CYS A 75 8.29 -3.55 -9.84
CA CYS A 75 7.02 -3.77 -10.53
C CYS A 75 5.81 -3.22 -9.73
N ILE A 76 5.78 -3.43 -8.43
CA ILE A 76 4.66 -2.97 -7.58
C ILE A 76 4.59 -1.43 -7.53
N PHE A 77 5.73 -0.76 -7.34
CA PHE A 77 5.74 0.67 -7.10
C PHE A 77 5.85 1.52 -8.36
N LEU A 78 6.57 1.07 -9.39
CA LEU A 78 6.86 1.88 -10.57
C LEU A 78 6.03 1.51 -11.79
N ILE A 79 5.55 0.27 -11.90
CA ILE A 79 4.73 -0.16 -13.02
C ILE A 79 3.26 0.05 -12.64
N GLY A 80 2.69 1.14 -13.15
CA GLY A 80 1.26 1.39 -13.04
C GLY A 80 0.47 0.67 -14.15
N ASN A 81 -0.49 1.37 -14.73
CA ASN A 81 -1.23 0.88 -15.89
C ASN A 81 -0.51 1.23 -17.22
N LEU A 82 -0.90 0.55 -18.31
CA LEU A 82 -0.30 0.77 -19.64
C LEU A 82 -0.58 2.17 -20.21
N ALA A 83 -1.62 2.87 -19.74
CA ALA A 83 -1.88 4.25 -20.12
C ALA A 83 -0.71 5.19 -19.77
N GLY A 84 0.07 4.85 -18.74
CA GLY A 84 1.30 5.55 -18.41
C GLY A 84 2.28 5.63 -19.57
N LEU A 85 2.41 4.58 -20.37
CA LEU A 85 3.27 4.56 -21.54
C LEU A 85 2.76 5.51 -22.63
N THR A 86 1.48 5.47 -22.95
CA THR A 86 0.89 6.33 -23.99
C THR A 86 0.97 7.81 -23.62
N VAL A 87 0.67 8.13 -22.36
CA VAL A 87 0.78 9.50 -21.85
C VAL A 87 2.24 9.95 -21.83
N MET A 88 3.17 9.09 -21.41
CA MET A 88 4.60 9.39 -21.41
C MET A 88 5.10 9.73 -22.83
N PHE A 89 4.78 8.93 -23.84
CA PHE A 89 5.15 9.20 -25.22
C PHE A 89 4.56 10.51 -25.73
N SER A 90 3.32 10.84 -25.41
CA SER A 90 2.72 12.12 -25.80
C SER A 90 3.42 13.32 -25.15
N TYR A 91 3.85 13.19 -23.90
CA TYR A 91 4.61 14.25 -23.21
C TYR A 91 6.05 14.38 -23.66
N MET A 92 6.67 13.30 -24.12
CA MET A 92 8.02 13.34 -24.72
C MET A 92 8.02 13.99 -26.11
N ALA A 93 6.91 13.94 -26.83
CA ALA A 93 6.78 14.54 -28.16
C ALA A 93 6.63 16.08 -28.15
N PHE A 94 6.28 16.67 -27.00
CA PHE A 94 6.06 18.10 -26.85
C PHE A 94 6.78 18.65 -25.62
N PRO A 95 7.33 19.88 -25.68
CA PRO A 95 7.98 20.50 -24.52
C PRO A 95 6.92 20.85 -23.46
N HIS A 96 7.09 20.31 -22.25
CA HIS A 96 6.26 20.60 -21.09
C HIS A 96 7.14 21.05 -19.92
N SER A 97 6.61 21.92 -19.06
CA SER A 97 7.24 22.23 -17.79
C SER A 97 7.21 21.00 -16.86
N LEU A 98 8.12 20.92 -15.89
CA LEU A 98 8.12 19.85 -14.88
C LEU A 98 6.80 19.79 -14.10
N PHE A 99 6.15 20.95 -13.89
CA PHE A 99 4.87 21.06 -13.21
C PHE A 99 3.73 20.45 -14.05
N GLU A 100 3.67 20.79 -15.34
CA GLU A 100 2.68 20.23 -16.26
C GLU A 100 2.89 18.73 -16.44
N TRP A 101 4.16 18.32 -16.57
CA TRP A 101 4.50 16.91 -16.69
C TRP A 101 4.02 16.13 -15.46
N ARG A 102 4.37 16.59 -14.25
CA ARG A 102 3.97 15.92 -13.01
C ARG A 102 2.46 15.86 -12.87
N ASN A 103 1.79 16.99 -12.96
CA ASN A 103 0.34 17.06 -12.68
C ASN A 103 -0.46 16.42 -13.83
N GLY A 104 -0.15 16.73 -15.08
CA GLY A 104 -0.85 16.18 -16.23
C GLY A 104 -0.61 14.68 -16.43
N PHE A 105 0.64 14.21 -16.27
CA PHE A 105 0.96 12.80 -16.39
C PHE A 105 0.31 11.98 -15.28
N LEU A 106 0.55 12.34 -14.03
CA LEU A 106 0.02 11.60 -12.88
C LEU A 106 -1.52 11.59 -12.87
N TRP A 107 -2.14 12.74 -13.16
CA TRP A 107 -3.60 12.80 -13.19
C TRP A 107 -4.17 11.91 -14.30
N LYS A 108 -3.71 12.03 -15.52
CA LYS A 108 -4.20 11.23 -16.67
C LYS A 108 -3.98 9.73 -16.48
N THR A 109 -2.87 9.34 -15.86
CA THR A 109 -2.56 7.92 -15.63
C THR A 109 -3.31 7.32 -14.45
N SER A 110 -3.87 8.14 -13.58
CA SER A 110 -4.72 7.70 -12.45
C SER A 110 -6.22 7.84 -12.73
N ARG A 111 -6.63 8.12 -13.96
CA ARG A 111 -8.01 8.30 -14.40
C ARG A 111 -8.18 7.69 -15.80
N VAL A 112 -8.00 6.37 -15.91
CA VAL A 112 -7.92 5.66 -17.21
C VAL A 112 -9.21 4.94 -17.60
N ILE A 113 -10.14 4.77 -16.68
CA ILE A 113 -11.43 4.12 -16.92
C ILE A 113 -12.51 5.19 -16.87
N PHE A 114 -13.33 5.22 -17.90
CA PHE A 114 -14.50 6.10 -18.00
C PHE A 114 -15.76 5.26 -17.87
N ASP A 115 -16.64 5.62 -16.94
CA ASP A 115 -17.91 4.96 -16.73
C ASP A 115 -19.03 5.99 -16.57
N ASN A 116 -20.13 5.77 -17.31
CA ASN A 116 -21.37 6.57 -17.24
C ASN A 116 -21.15 8.09 -17.27
N GLY A 117 -20.13 8.56 -18.00
CA GLY A 117 -19.82 9.98 -18.16
C GLY A 117 -18.94 10.57 -17.07
N GLY A 118 -18.35 9.76 -16.19
CA GLY A 118 -17.38 10.14 -15.18
C GLY A 118 -16.04 9.43 -15.30
N GLU A 119 -14.99 10.05 -14.79
CA GLU A 119 -13.67 9.43 -14.64
C GLU A 119 -13.65 8.61 -13.35
N THR A 120 -13.26 7.33 -13.44
CA THR A 120 -13.03 6.52 -12.24
C THR A 120 -11.64 6.78 -11.68
N ILE A 121 -11.52 6.70 -10.36
CA ILE A 121 -10.24 6.84 -9.65
C ILE A 121 -9.49 5.51 -9.73
N ASN A 122 -8.37 5.51 -10.48
CA ASN A 122 -7.51 4.33 -10.68
C ASN A 122 -6.09 4.65 -10.19
N GLU A 123 -5.98 5.09 -8.95
CA GLU A 123 -4.69 5.45 -8.34
C GLU A 123 -3.82 4.22 -8.14
N TYR A 124 -2.53 4.38 -8.37
CA TYR A 124 -1.52 3.34 -8.27
C TYR A 124 -0.35 3.83 -7.39
N PRO A 125 0.49 2.93 -6.85
CA PRO A 125 1.46 3.29 -5.82
C PRO A 125 2.40 4.43 -6.20
N PHE A 126 2.88 4.47 -7.46
CA PHE A 126 3.74 5.56 -7.92
C PHE A 126 3.05 6.93 -7.89
N PHE A 127 1.78 6.97 -8.31
CA PHE A 127 0.97 8.20 -8.23
C PHE A 127 0.92 8.71 -6.80
N THR A 128 0.47 7.89 -5.86
CA THR A 128 0.30 8.26 -4.45
C THR A 128 1.62 8.66 -3.80
N MET A 129 2.71 7.93 -4.12
CA MET A 129 4.05 8.21 -3.59
C MET A 129 4.57 9.58 -4.06
N VAL A 130 4.44 9.90 -5.34
CA VAL A 130 4.94 11.18 -5.92
C VAL A 130 4.04 12.35 -5.56
N TRP A 131 2.74 12.12 -5.46
CA TRP A 131 1.77 13.12 -5.01
C TRP A 131 1.93 13.47 -3.53
N GLY A 132 2.47 12.55 -2.74
CA GLY A 132 2.70 12.73 -1.31
C GLY A 132 1.42 12.55 -0.49
N ASP A 133 0.51 11.71 -0.96
CA ASP A 133 -0.77 11.44 -0.30
C ASP A 133 -0.76 10.11 0.45
N LEU A 134 -1.00 10.15 1.75
CA LEU A 134 -1.08 8.97 2.60
C LEU A 134 -2.49 8.34 2.50
N HIS A 135 -2.91 7.98 1.30
CA HIS A 135 -4.22 7.39 1.03
C HIS A 135 -4.41 6.03 1.74
N PRO A 136 -5.63 5.63 2.09
CA PRO A 136 -5.90 4.37 2.77
C PRO A 136 -5.29 3.14 2.09
N HIS A 137 -5.47 2.98 0.77
CA HIS A 137 -4.91 1.86 0.02
C HIS A 137 -3.37 1.83 0.05
N PHE A 138 -2.74 3.00 0.05
CA PHE A 138 -1.28 3.11 0.14
C PHE A 138 -0.79 2.80 1.57
N SER A 139 -1.46 3.33 2.59
CA SER A 139 -1.17 3.02 3.99
C SER A 139 -1.39 1.54 4.31
N ASN A 140 -2.32 0.87 3.62
CA ASN A 140 -2.62 -0.54 3.81
C ASN A 140 -1.64 -1.49 3.10
N MET A 141 -0.91 -1.01 2.10
CA MET A 141 -0.03 -1.83 1.26
C MET A 141 0.97 -2.69 2.05
N PRO A 142 1.68 -2.19 3.09
CA PRO A 142 2.55 -3.03 3.89
C PRO A 142 1.83 -4.20 4.58
N PHE A 143 0.61 -3.99 5.06
CA PHE A 143 -0.19 -5.00 5.75
C PHE A 143 -0.71 -6.05 4.76
N LEU A 144 -1.20 -5.63 3.60
CA LEU A 144 -1.65 -6.52 2.54
C LEU A 144 -0.50 -7.40 2.02
N LEU A 145 0.65 -6.80 1.74
CA LEU A 145 1.82 -7.56 1.30
C LEU A 145 2.34 -8.51 2.41
N LEU A 146 2.29 -8.09 3.67
CA LEU A 146 2.63 -8.95 4.80
C LEU A 146 1.68 -10.14 4.89
N PHE A 147 0.38 -9.91 4.74
CA PHE A 147 -0.63 -10.96 4.73
C PHE A 147 -0.35 -11.98 3.61
N ILE A 148 -0.09 -11.51 2.39
CA ILE A 148 0.28 -12.37 1.25
C ILE A 148 1.58 -13.15 1.54
N ALA A 149 2.60 -12.51 2.10
CA ALA A 149 3.85 -13.17 2.46
C ALA A 149 3.65 -14.28 3.50
N LEU A 150 2.80 -14.03 4.50
CA LEU A 150 2.45 -15.02 5.52
C LEU A 150 1.63 -16.18 4.96
N CYS A 151 0.71 -15.91 4.03
CA CYS A 151 -0.02 -16.96 3.30
C CYS A 151 0.94 -17.86 2.52
N LEU A 152 1.91 -17.27 1.81
CA LEU A 152 2.93 -18.03 1.08
C LEU A 152 3.82 -18.83 2.04
N ALA A 153 4.24 -18.24 3.16
CA ALA A 153 5.04 -18.93 4.17
C ALA A 153 4.27 -20.12 4.78
N LEU A 154 2.98 -19.95 5.07
CA LEU A 154 2.13 -21.03 5.54
C LEU A 154 1.97 -22.11 4.49
N LEU A 155 1.69 -21.75 3.23
CA LEU A 155 1.59 -22.68 2.12
C LEU A 155 2.88 -23.52 1.96
N PHE A 156 4.05 -22.87 1.93
CA PHE A 156 5.32 -23.58 1.82
C PHE A 156 5.59 -24.48 3.03
N THR A 157 5.19 -24.07 4.22
CA THR A 157 5.29 -24.89 5.43
C THR A 157 4.40 -26.14 5.32
N LEU A 158 3.16 -25.99 4.86
CA LEU A 158 2.22 -27.09 4.67
C LEU A 158 2.71 -28.10 3.60
N LEU A 159 3.32 -27.59 2.53
CA LEU A 159 3.86 -28.43 1.45
C LEU A 159 5.17 -29.12 1.81
N SER A 160 5.97 -28.55 2.71
CA SER A 160 7.32 -29.02 3.01
C SER A 160 7.41 -30.04 4.16
N TYR A 161 6.45 -30.06 5.07
CA TYR A 161 6.50 -30.87 6.28
C TYR A 161 5.34 -31.87 6.39
N SER A 162 5.60 -32.99 7.07
CA SER A 162 4.54 -33.93 7.46
C SER A 162 3.60 -33.29 8.47
N PRO A 163 2.30 -33.70 8.55
CA PRO A 163 1.31 -33.06 9.43
C PRO A 163 1.73 -32.92 10.90
N ARG A 164 2.44 -33.90 11.44
CA ARG A 164 2.92 -33.85 12.82
C ARG A 164 4.02 -32.81 13.07
N ARG A 165 4.82 -32.48 12.03
CA ARG A 165 5.90 -31.49 12.11
C ARG A 165 5.43 -30.10 11.70
N THR A 166 4.33 -30.01 10.97
CA THR A 166 3.78 -28.74 10.46
C THR A 166 3.21 -27.87 11.58
N LEU A 167 2.49 -28.47 12.54
CA LEU A 167 1.72 -27.71 13.53
C LEU A 167 2.54 -26.71 14.34
N PRO A 168 3.75 -27.02 14.87
CA PRO A 168 4.55 -26.06 15.62
C PRO A 168 4.96 -24.83 14.82
N TYR A 169 5.13 -24.96 13.49
CA TYR A 169 5.52 -23.86 12.59
C TYR A 169 4.33 -23.14 12.00
N ALA A 170 3.21 -23.83 11.79
CA ALA A 170 1.99 -23.24 11.23
C ALA A 170 1.29 -22.31 12.23
N TRP A 171 1.29 -22.64 13.51
CA TRP A 171 0.58 -21.86 14.52
C TRP A 171 1.02 -20.40 14.64
N PRO A 172 2.32 -20.06 14.71
CA PRO A 172 2.75 -18.66 14.72
C PRO A 172 2.39 -17.92 13.44
N LEU A 173 2.43 -18.60 12.29
CA LEU A 173 2.05 -18.01 11.01
C LEU A 173 0.55 -17.70 10.96
N ILE A 174 -0.30 -18.60 11.45
CA ILE A 174 -1.74 -18.38 11.54
C ILE A 174 -2.05 -17.21 12.47
N ALA A 175 -1.40 -17.13 13.63
CA ALA A 175 -1.56 -16.00 14.54
C ALA A 175 -1.15 -14.67 13.89
N ALA A 176 -0.02 -14.64 13.18
CA ALA A 176 0.44 -13.47 12.45
C ALA A 176 -0.51 -13.09 11.30
N LEU A 177 -1.08 -14.07 10.59
CA LEU A 177 -2.11 -13.85 9.56
C LEU A 177 -3.37 -13.21 10.15
N MET A 178 -3.86 -13.70 11.27
CA MET A 178 -5.03 -13.11 11.93
C MET A 178 -4.76 -11.66 12.36
N ILE A 179 -3.57 -11.37 12.88
CA ILE A 179 -3.18 -10.02 13.30
C ILE A 179 -3.07 -9.11 12.06
N SER A 180 -2.34 -9.52 11.01
CA SER A 180 -2.19 -8.70 9.80
C SER A 180 -3.51 -8.46 9.08
N GLY A 181 -4.37 -9.47 8.99
CA GLY A 181 -5.73 -9.36 8.44
C GLY A 181 -6.61 -8.40 9.23
N ALA A 182 -6.50 -8.40 10.56
CA ALA A 182 -7.24 -7.48 11.42
C ALA A 182 -6.86 -6.01 11.20
N PHE A 183 -5.66 -5.71 10.71
CA PHE A 183 -5.25 -4.35 10.36
C PHE A 183 -5.73 -3.88 8.97
N ILE A 184 -5.98 -4.81 8.05
CA ILE A 184 -6.41 -4.48 6.69
C ILE A 184 -7.78 -3.78 6.72
N LEU A 185 -8.74 -4.33 7.44
CA LEU A 185 -10.11 -3.82 7.48
C LEU A 185 -10.21 -2.34 7.94
N PRO A 186 -9.63 -1.92 9.08
CA PRO A 186 -9.73 -0.53 9.52
C PRO A 186 -8.86 0.41 8.70
N THR A 187 -7.85 -0.10 7.99
CA THR A 187 -6.95 0.71 7.17
C THR A 187 -7.53 0.96 5.79
N ASN A 188 -8.07 -0.07 5.14
CA ASN A 188 -8.79 0.04 3.88
C ASN A 188 -9.77 -1.14 3.70
N VAL A 189 -11.05 -0.88 3.88
CA VAL A 189 -12.09 -1.91 3.79
C VAL A 189 -12.17 -2.56 2.41
N PHE A 190 -11.81 -1.86 1.35
CA PHE A 190 -11.86 -2.37 -0.03
C PHE A 190 -10.80 -3.44 -0.31
N ASP A 191 -9.72 -3.49 0.46
CA ASP A 191 -8.69 -4.51 0.32
C ASP A 191 -9.03 -5.80 1.10
N PHE A 192 -9.98 -5.73 2.04
CA PHE A 192 -10.36 -6.89 2.86
C PHE A 192 -10.86 -8.09 2.07
N PRO A 193 -11.68 -7.95 0.98
CA PRO A 193 -12.10 -9.08 0.17
C PRO A 193 -10.97 -9.77 -0.61
N ILE A 194 -9.81 -9.11 -0.74
CA ILE A 194 -8.63 -9.62 -1.45
C ILE A 194 -7.74 -10.43 -0.51
N ALA A 195 -7.72 -10.09 0.77
CA ALA A 195 -6.98 -10.78 1.82
C ALA A 195 -7.72 -12.02 2.33
#